data_dcc6741c2ca738b930f3cf3c8db40fc2
#
_entry.id   dcc6741c2ca738b930f3cf3c8db40fc2
#
_cell.length_a   1.000
_cell.length_b   1.000
_cell.length_c   1.000
_cell.angle_alpha   90.00
_cell.angle_beta   90.00
_cell.angle_gamma   90.00
#
_symmetry.space_group_name_H-M   'P 1'
#
loop_
_entity.id
_entity.type
_entity.pdbx_description
1 polymer ?
#
loop_
_entity_poly.entity_id
_entity_poly.type
_entity_poly.pdbx_seq_one_letter_code
_entity_poly.pdbx_strand_id
1 'polypeptide(L)'
;MAKKVFNMAGGMHSAAALSAFIDEMFGTCVAKGLNVVPTGANGLNVVVKAGTGNISTGQRFGRLIQIDADETVALSPASASYSRIDTIVGYIDSAVQPTTAVVDNTNDVLKFKAVTGTPAANPQAPSSAQIQSSIKAGNPYIALANVTVPKSATSIIASNIADIRNKFLPINGSDIANASINTNHIDLDNFNYVKYSNTSTLVGKWIDGRKVYRRVITGTGNVPASIPFEKFTTIVKAEMMVKNQGAGQAWRMIPWLFNGNDLNWYGGYYFLEDNRTIAVQLGNEISKAVYWHIIVEYCKD
;
A
#
# COMPACT_ATOMS: atom_id res chain seq x y z
N MET A 1 38.16 -15.23 -4.29
CA MET A 1 36.80 -14.74 -4.55
C MET A 1 36.80 -13.99 -5.87
N ALA A 2 36.04 -14.41 -6.88
CA ALA A 2 36.01 -13.75 -8.19
C ALA A 2 35.12 -12.50 -8.11
N LYS A 3 35.65 -11.34 -8.48
CA LYS A 3 34.90 -10.10 -8.62
C LYS A 3 34.37 -10.02 -10.06
N LYS A 4 33.10 -9.62 -10.25
CA LYS A 4 32.46 -9.49 -11.55
C LYS A 4 31.92 -8.09 -11.75
N VAL A 5 32.16 -7.54 -12.92
CA VAL A 5 31.58 -6.24 -13.36
C VAL A 5 30.77 -6.53 -14.62
N PHE A 6 29.56 -5.98 -14.68
CA PHE A 6 28.65 -6.12 -15.82
C PHE A 6 28.73 -4.88 -16.73
N ASN A 7 28.40 -5.05 -17.99
CA ASN A 7 28.32 -3.97 -19.00
C ASN A 7 29.64 -3.24 -19.30
N MET A 8 30.77 -3.92 -19.19
CA MET A 8 32.04 -3.37 -19.71
C MET A 8 32.15 -3.61 -21.23
N ALA A 9 32.58 -2.60 -21.96
CA ALA A 9 32.83 -2.72 -23.39
C ALA A 9 33.81 -3.88 -23.69
N GLY A 10 33.43 -4.79 -24.58
CA GLY A 10 34.20 -5.99 -24.94
C GLY A 10 34.12 -7.16 -23.95
N GLY A 11 33.36 -7.02 -22.85
CA GLY A 11 33.15 -8.10 -21.90
C GLY A 11 32.04 -9.06 -22.34
N MET A 12 32.34 -10.37 -22.33
CA MET A 12 31.31 -11.40 -22.49
C MET A 12 30.76 -11.78 -21.11
N HIS A 13 29.43 -11.71 -20.97
CA HIS A 13 28.74 -12.14 -19.75
C HIS A 13 28.21 -13.55 -19.92
N SER A 14 28.49 -14.42 -18.94
CA SER A 14 27.86 -15.74 -18.95
C SER A 14 26.37 -15.63 -18.67
N ALA A 15 25.57 -16.48 -19.32
CA ALA A 15 24.14 -16.57 -19.06
C ALA A 15 23.83 -16.79 -17.56
N ALA A 16 24.67 -17.52 -16.84
CA ALA A 16 24.58 -17.72 -15.41
C ALA A 16 24.76 -16.42 -14.62
N ALA A 17 25.71 -15.57 -15.00
CA ALA A 17 25.95 -14.30 -14.32
C ALA A 17 24.79 -13.31 -14.53
N LEU A 18 24.27 -13.22 -15.75
CA LEU A 18 23.09 -12.42 -16.06
C LEU A 18 21.85 -12.94 -15.32
N SER A 19 21.65 -14.24 -15.31
CA SER A 19 20.55 -14.91 -14.61
C SER A 19 20.59 -14.65 -13.10
N ALA A 20 21.77 -14.69 -12.49
CA ALA A 20 21.96 -14.38 -11.08
C ALA A 20 21.63 -12.89 -10.79
N PHE A 21 22.08 -11.98 -11.65
CA PHE A 21 21.76 -10.55 -11.50
C PHE A 21 20.25 -10.29 -11.59
N ILE A 22 19.58 -10.90 -12.57
CA ILE A 22 18.13 -10.78 -12.74
C ILE A 22 17.41 -11.30 -11.50
N ASP A 23 17.84 -12.43 -10.95
CA ASP A 23 17.21 -13.03 -9.77
C ASP A 23 17.35 -12.17 -8.52
N GLU A 24 18.55 -11.62 -8.29
CA GLU A 24 18.79 -10.69 -7.16
C GLU A 24 17.98 -9.40 -7.28
N MET A 25 17.76 -8.90 -8.50
CA MET A 25 17.02 -7.67 -8.73
C MET A 25 15.50 -7.82 -8.65
N PHE A 26 14.97 -8.93 -9.14
CA PHE A 26 13.54 -9.07 -9.40
C PHE A 26 12.87 -10.19 -8.61
N GLY A 27 13.61 -11.25 -8.24
CA GLY A 27 13.01 -12.43 -7.65
C GLY A 27 11.94 -13.05 -8.57
N THR A 28 10.98 -13.77 -8.00
CA THR A 28 9.80 -14.23 -8.76
C THR A 28 8.74 -13.15 -8.82
N CYS A 29 8.50 -12.58 -10.01
CA CYS A 29 7.55 -11.48 -10.20
C CYS A 29 6.99 -11.42 -11.62
N VAL A 30 5.86 -10.74 -11.77
CA VAL A 30 5.27 -10.33 -13.05
C VAL A 30 5.65 -8.89 -13.36
N ALA A 31 6.31 -8.65 -14.49
CA ALA A 31 6.66 -7.31 -14.93
C ALA A 31 5.50 -6.64 -15.70
N LYS A 32 4.80 -7.40 -16.55
CA LYS A 32 3.68 -6.89 -17.34
C LYS A 32 2.75 -8.05 -17.75
N GLY A 33 1.44 -7.79 -17.82
CA GLY A 33 0.49 -8.78 -18.30
C GLY A 33 0.38 -10.00 -17.39
N LEU A 34 0.27 -11.18 -17.96
CA LEU A 34 0.08 -12.48 -17.26
C LEU A 34 -1.14 -12.50 -16.33
N ASN A 35 -2.09 -11.59 -16.51
CA ASN A 35 -3.33 -11.62 -15.75
C ASN A 35 -4.25 -12.72 -16.24
N VAL A 36 -4.95 -13.34 -15.29
CA VAL A 36 -5.90 -14.40 -15.57
C VAL A 36 -7.29 -13.79 -15.69
N VAL A 37 -7.99 -14.14 -16.77
CA VAL A 37 -9.35 -13.66 -17.04
C VAL A 37 -10.23 -14.82 -17.46
N PRO A 38 -11.59 -14.72 -17.34
CA PRO A 38 -12.49 -15.73 -17.87
C PRO A 38 -12.45 -15.76 -19.40
N THR A 39 -12.71 -16.91 -20.00
CA THR A 39 -12.76 -17.04 -21.47
C THR A 39 -13.97 -16.33 -22.10
N GLY A 40 -14.98 -15.97 -21.31
CA GLY A 40 -16.25 -15.40 -21.80
C GLY A 40 -17.17 -16.41 -22.51
N ALA A 41 -16.72 -17.65 -22.67
CA ALA A 41 -17.50 -18.75 -23.28
C ALA A 41 -17.92 -19.75 -22.19
N ASN A 42 -18.88 -20.61 -22.52
CA ASN A 42 -19.22 -21.76 -21.69
C ASN A 42 -18.02 -22.69 -21.58
N GLY A 43 -17.68 -23.10 -20.38
CA GLY A 43 -16.57 -24.01 -20.09
C GLY A 43 -15.80 -23.61 -18.86
N LEU A 44 -15.16 -24.61 -18.24
CA LEU A 44 -14.30 -24.41 -17.08
C LEU A 44 -12.86 -24.12 -17.58
N ASN A 45 -12.69 -22.95 -18.17
CA ASN A 45 -11.42 -22.48 -18.69
C ASN A 45 -11.18 -21.04 -18.23
N VAL A 46 -9.91 -20.69 -18.14
CA VAL A 46 -9.43 -19.32 -17.95
C VAL A 46 -8.36 -19.00 -18.98
N VAL A 47 -8.12 -17.73 -19.21
CA VAL A 47 -7.08 -17.25 -20.14
C VAL A 47 -6.00 -16.54 -19.34
N VAL A 48 -4.75 -16.94 -19.52
CA VAL A 48 -3.57 -16.18 -19.13
C VAL A 48 -3.23 -15.23 -20.27
N LYS A 49 -3.29 -13.93 -20.02
CA LYS A 49 -3.02 -12.90 -21.02
C LYS A 49 -1.54 -12.81 -21.33
N ALA A 50 -1.22 -12.38 -22.54
CA ALA A 50 0.15 -12.07 -22.97
C ALA A 50 0.87 -11.21 -21.92
N GLY A 51 2.16 -11.48 -21.70
CA GLY A 51 2.92 -10.76 -20.68
C GLY A 51 4.32 -11.28 -20.44
N THR A 52 5.00 -10.67 -19.49
CA THR A 52 6.39 -10.92 -19.14
C THR A 52 6.56 -10.98 -17.63
N GLY A 53 7.54 -11.76 -17.18
CA GLY A 53 7.89 -11.87 -15.76
C GLY A 53 9.24 -12.53 -15.56
N ASN A 54 9.55 -12.84 -14.30
CA ASN A 54 10.71 -13.62 -13.92
C ASN A 54 10.30 -14.73 -12.95
N ILE A 55 10.84 -15.92 -13.16
CA ILE A 55 10.71 -17.04 -12.23
C ILE A 55 12.08 -17.33 -11.63
N SER A 56 12.22 -17.12 -10.31
CA SER A 56 13.42 -17.51 -9.56
C SER A 56 13.46 -19.01 -9.32
N THR A 57 14.64 -19.59 -9.46
CA THR A 57 14.88 -20.99 -9.09
C THR A 57 15.31 -21.16 -7.63
N GLY A 58 15.40 -20.07 -6.87
CA GLY A 58 15.85 -20.08 -5.48
C GLY A 58 17.35 -20.29 -5.29
N GLN A 59 18.14 -20.36 -6.38
CA GLN A 59 19.58 -20.59 -6.37
C GLN A 59 20.35 -19.46 -7.09
N ARG A 60 19.87 -18.24 -7.01
CA ARG A 60 20.41 -17.07 -7.75
C ARG A 60 20.34 -17.23 -9.26
N PHE A 61 19.30 -17.90 -9.76
CA PHE A 61 19.04 -18.04 -11.19
C PHE A 61 17.62 -17.65 -11.51
N GLY A 62 17.42 -16.44 -12.00
CA GLY A 62 16.17 -15.99 -12.58
C GLY A 62 16.04 -16.44 -14.04
N ARG A 63 14.82 -16.75 -14.42
CA ARG A 63 14.44 -17.04 -15.80
C ARG A 63 13.40 -16.02 -16.24
N LEU A 64 13.78 -15.11 -17.12
CA LEU A 64 12.82 -14.25 -17.79
C LEU A 64 11.85 -15.10 -18.59
N ILE A 65 10.57 -14.86 -18.40
CA ILE A 65 9.49 -15.53 -19.10
C ILE A 65 8.69 -14.51 -19.91
N GLN A 66 8.22 -14.92 -21.08
CA GLN A 66 7.35 -14.14 -21.94
C GLN A 66 6.39 -15.04 -22.68
N ILE A 67 5.14 -14.62 -22.76
CA ILE A 67 4.20 -15.09 -23.76
C ILE A 67 3.71 -13.89 -24.55
N ASP A 68 3.70 -13.99 -25.86
CA ASP A 68 3.30 -12.95 -26.82
C ASP A 68 1.82 -13.08 -27.22
N ALA A 69 1.21 -14.21 -26.93
CA ALA A 69 -0.21 -14.48 -27.17
C ALA A 69 -0.89 -15.01 -25.90
N ASP A 70 -2.20 -14.86 -25.85
CA ASP A 70 -3.02 -15.38 -24.77
C ASP A 70 -3.02 -16.92 -24.75
N GLU A 71 -2.93 -17.51 -23.55
CA GLU A 71 -2.96 -18.96 -23.38
C GLU A 71 -4.16 -19.42 -22.55
N THR A 72 -4.89 -20.41 -23.05
CA THR A 72 -6.05 -20.97 -22.38
C THR A 72 -5.64 -22.10 -21.44
N VAL A 73 -6.06 -22.02 -20.19
CA VAL A 73 -5.82 -23.03 -19.15
C VAL A 73 -7.14 -23.67 -18.76
N ALA A 74 -7.24 -24.97 -18.96
CA ALA A 74 -8.42 -25.75 -18.56
C ALA A 74 -8.40 -26.04 -17.06
N LEU A 75 -9.57 -25.94 -16.43
CA LEU A 75 -9.82 -26.37 -15.07
C LEU A 75 -10.51 -27.75 -15.05
N SER A 76 -10.28 -28.52 -14.01
CA SER A 76 -10.97 -29.78 -13.81
C SER A 76 -12.49 -29.57 -13.66
N PRO A 77 -13.34 -30.55 -13.99
CA PRO A 77 -14.79 -30.48 -13.77
C PRO A 77 -15.15 -30.07 -12.35
N ALA A 78 -16.21 -29.27 -12.19
CA ALA A 78 -16.66 -28.84 -10.89
C ALA A 78 -17.21 -30.02 -10.06
N SER A 79 -16.99 -29.98 -8.76
CA SER A 79 -17.57 -30.94 -7.83
C SER A 79 -19.11 -30.69 -7.70
N ALA A 80 -19.89 -31.73 -7.60
CA ALA A 80 -21.35 -31.61 -7.35
C ALA A 80 -21.66 -31.21 -5.89
N SER A 81 -20.72 -31.44 -4.95
CA SER A 81 -20.98 -31.30 -3.52
C SER A 81 -20.49 -29.95 -2.95
N TYR A 82 -19.28 -29.55 -3.27
CA TYR A 82 -18.62 -28.38 -2.69
C TYR A 82 -17.88 -27.57 -3.73
N SER A 83 -17.74 -26.29 -3.46
CA SER A 83 -16.83 -25.41 -4.19
C SER A 83 -15.38 -25.76 -3.85
N ARG A 84 -14.44 -25.36 -4.71
CA ARG A 84 -13.00 -25.44 -4.47
C ARG A 84 -12.30 -24.19 -4.98
N ILE A 85 -11.02 -24.04 -4.63
CA ILE A 85 -10.14 -22.98 -5.17
C ILE A 85 -8.99 -23.64 -5.88
N ASP A 86 -8.89 -23.39 -7.19
CA ASP A 86 -7.77 -23.81 -8.03
C ASP A 86 -6.75 -22.69 -8.15
N THR A 87 -5.44 -22.99 -8.19
CA THR A 87 -4.39 -21.98 -8.39
C THR A 87 -3.83 -22.08 -9.80
N ILE A 88 -3.84 -20.99 -10.56
CA ILE A 88 -3.20 -20.89 -11.87
C ILE A 88 -1.73 -20.55 -11.67
N VAL A 89 -0.87 -21.39 -12.21
CA VAL A 89 0.58 -21.21 -12.12
C VAL A 89 1.23 -21.25 -13.50
N GLY A 90 2.25 -20.40 -13.69
CA GLY A 90 3.24 -20.57 -14.74
C GLY A 90 4.49 -21.26 -14.16
N TYR A 91 5.05 -22.24 -14.81
CA TYR A 91 6.21 -22.95 -14.31
C TYR A 91 7.18 -23.33 -15.43
N ILE A 92 8.43 -23.54 -15.06
CA ILE A 92 9.47 -24.00 -15.96
C ILE A 92 9.59 -25.51 -15.82
N ASP A 93 9.28 -26.22 -16.89
CA ASP A 93 9.41 -27.67 -16.91
C ASP A 93 10.86 -28.07 -17.21
N SER A 94 11.58 -28.43 -16.15
CA SER A 94 12.98 -28.87 -16.24
C SER A 94 13.20 -30.18 -16.99
N ALA A 95 12.14 -30.94 -17.29
CA ALA A 95 12.23 -32.18 -18.09
C ALA A 95 12.25 -31.87 -19.60
N VAL A 96 11.80 -30.69 -20.02
CA VAL A 96 11.87 -30.27 -21.42
C VAL A 96 13.27 -29.74 -21.71
N GLN A 97 13.98 -30.33 -22.65
CA GLN A 97 15.27 -29.82 -23.11
C GLN A 97 15.02 -28.69 -24.09
N PRO A 98 15.60 -27.49 -23.88
CA PRO A 98 15.51 -26.43 -24.86
C PRO A 98 16.20 -26.90 -26.16
N THR A 99 15.52 -26.75 -27.27
CA THR A 99 16.08 -27.09 -28.60
C THR A 99 17.26 -26.18 -28.89
N THR A 100 18.35 -26.74 -29.42
CA THR A 100 19.61 -26.00 -29.71
C THR A 100 19.49 -25.00 -30.84
N ALA A 101 18.47 -25.08 -31.65
CA ALA A 101 18.20 -24.17 -32.80
C ALA A 101 17.05 -23.22 -32.45
N VAL A 102 17.29 -22.30 -31.51
CA VAL A 102 16.29 -21.30 -31.17
C VAL A 102 16.49 -20.08 -32.04
N VAL A 103 15.76 -19.99 -33.11
CA VAL A 103 15.43 -18.74 -33.80
C VAL A 103 14.33 -18.14 -32.92
N ASP A 104 14.51 -16.94 -32.40
CA ASP A 104 13.51 -16.20 -31.59
C ASP A 104 13.24 -16.66 -30.14
N ASN A 105 14.15 -17.41 -29.51
CA ASN A 105 14.01 -17.86 -28.12
C ASN A 105 12.68 -18.57 -27.77
N THR A 106 11.98 -19.10 -28.75
CA THR A 106 10.78 -19.89 -28.52
C THR A 106 11.14 -21.29 -28.06
N ASN A 107 10.69 -21.68 -26.91
CA ASN A 107 10.83 -23.06 -26.42
C ASN A 107 9.59 -23.41 -25.59
N ASP A 108 9.31 -24.70 -25.52
CA ASP A 108 8.14 -25.23 -24.83
C ASP A 108 8.43 -25.55 -23.35
N VAL A 109 9.37 -24.86 -22.75
CA VAL A 109 9.78 -25.04 -21.34
C VAL A 109 8.83 -24.32 -20.38
N LEU A 110 8.29 -23.16 -20.76
CA LEU A 110 7.28 -22.45 -19.99
C LEU A 110 5.91 -23.10 -20.20
N LYS A 111 5.30 -23.55 -19.11
CA LYS A 111 3.98 -24.18 -19.08
C LYS A 111 3.05 -23.43 -18.14
N PHE A 112 1.76 -23.46 -18.44
CA PHE A 112 0.71 -22.99 -17.55
C PHE A 112 -0.18 -24.14 -17.10
N LYS A 113 -0.61 -24.12 -15.85
CA LYS A 113 -1.44 -25.18 -15.28
C LYS A 113 -2.39 -24.65 -14.22
N ALA A 114 -3.58 -25.20 -14.18
CA ALA A 114 -4.46 -25.08 -13.04
C ALA A 114 -4.16 -26.20 -12.04
N VAL A 115 -3.70 -25.83 -10.86
CA VAL A 115 -3.51 -26.77 -9.76
C VAL A 115 -4.84 -26.88 -9.02
N THR A 116 -5.47 -28.06 -9.11
CA THR A 116 -6.80 -28.30 -8.57
C THR A 116 -6.76 -28.35 -7.04
N GLY A 117 -7.59 -27.53 -6.39
CA GLY A 117 -7.78 -27.56 -4.96
C GLY A 117 -8.75 -28.63 -4.49
N THR A 118 -8.86 -28.82 -3.19
CA THR A 118 -9.77 -29.79 -2.57
C THR A 118 -11.16 -29.20 -2.38
N PRO A 119 -12.24 -29.80 -2.93
CA PRO A 119 -13.60 -29.36 -2.67
C PRO A 119 -13.95 -29.47 -1.17
N ALA A 120 -14.44 -28.41 -0.56
CA ALA A 120 -14.78 -28.34 0.86
C ALA A 120 -15.85 -27.30 1.15
N ALA A 121 -16.47 -27.36 2.33
CA ALA A 121 -17.40 -26.31 2.79
C ALA A 121 -16.70 -24.94 2.91
N ASN A 122 -15.46 -24.93 3.35
CA ASN A 122 -14.57 -23.77 3.40
C ASN A 122 -13.30 -24.07 2.59
N PRO A 123 -13.33 -23.95 1.25
CA PRO A 123 -12.24 -24.34 0.40
C PRO A 123 -11.01 -23.43 0.62
N GLN A 124 -9.83 -24.03 0.57
CA GLN A 124 -8.56 -23.33 0.63
C GLN A 124 -7.83 -23.49 -0.70
N ALA A 125 -7.02 -22.48 -1.04
CA ALA A 125 -6.14 -22.58 -2.19
C ALA A 125 -5.07 -23.66 -1.96
N PRO A 126 -4.58 -24.33 -3.02
CA PRO A 126 -3.51 -25.28 -2.94
C PRO A 126 -2.26 -24.69 -2.24
N SER A 127 -1.70 -25.42 -1.30
CA SER A 127 -0.42 -25.09 -0.65
C SER A 127 0.75 -25.22 -1.63
N SER A 128 1.89 -24.60 -1.31
CA SER A 128 3.10 -24.73 -2.11
C SER A 128 3.52 -26.19 -2.32
N ALA A 129 3.32 -27.04 -1.33
CA ALA A 129 3.60 -28.49 -1.45
C ALA A 129 2.68 -29.17 -2.47
N GLN A 130 1.38 -28.82 -2.46
CA GLN A 130 0.42 -29.35 -3.45
C GLN A 130 0.71 -28.82 -4.85
N ILE A 131 1.09 -27.55 -4.99
CA ILE A 131 1.54 -26.99 -6.26
C ILE A 131 2.76 -27.75 -6.77
N GLN A 132 3.80 -27.90 -5.96
CA GLN A 132 5.02 -28.63 -6.33
C GLN A 132 4.72 -30.08 -6.73
N SER A 133 3.87 -30.77 -6.00
CA SER A 133 3.45 -32.13 -6.36
C SER A 133 2.75 -32.16 -7.72
N SER A 134 1.93 -31.17 -8.03
CA SER A 134 1.16 -31.08 -9.28
C SER A 134 2.02 -30.78 -10.51
N ILE A 135 3.05 -29.91 -10.38
CA ILE A 135 3.93 -29.50 -11.49
C ILE A 135 5.26 -30.28 -11.54
N LYS A 136 5.44 -31.28 -10.72
CA LYS A 136 6.66 -32.04 -10.43
C LYS A 136 7.62 -31.24 -9.52
N ALA A 137 8.05 -31.93 -8.45
CA ALA A 137 8.97 -31.34 -7.47
C ALA A 137 10.26 -30.82 -8.12
N GLY A 138 10.67 -29.62 -7.71
CA GLY A 138 11.86 -28.95 -8.22
C GLY A 138 11.62 -28.01 -9.41
N ASN A 139 10.46 -28.04 -10.07
CA ASN A 139 10.12 -27.07 -11.09
C ASN A 139 9.82 -25.73 -10.44
N PRO A 140 10.52 -24.65 -10.77
CA PRO A 140 10.22 -23.32 -10.27
C PRO A 140 8.96 -22.79 -10.91
N TYR A 141 8.16 -22.01 -10.15
CA TYR A 141 6.88 -21.52 -10.61
C TYR A 141 6.57 -20.10 -10.10
N ILE A 142 5.61 -19.47 -10.77
CA ILE A 142 4.95 -18.24 -10.35
C ILE A 142 3.44 -18.49 -10.24
N ALA A 143 2.84 -18.11 -9.12
CA ALA A 143 1.40 -18.13 -8.96
C ALA A 143 0.78 -16.85 -9.53
N LEU A 144 -0.28 -17.00 -10.35
CA LEU A 144 -0.91 -15.91 -11.06
C LEU A 144 -2.28 -15.54 -10.52
N ALA A 145 -3.14 -16.53 -10.27
CA ALA A 145 -4.47 -16.29 -9.74
C ALA A 145 -4.99 -17.47 -8.94
N ASN A 146 -5.86 -17.20 -7.98
CA ASN A 146 -6.73 -18.19 -7.37
C ASN A 146 -8.10 -18.11 -8.02
N VAL A 147 -8.60 -19.25 -8.49
CA VAL A 147 -9.88 -19.37 -9.18
C VAL A 147 -10.85 -20.18 -8.33
N THR A 148 -11.87 -19.53 -7.81
CA THR A 148 -12.97 -20.21 -7.13
C THR A 148 -13.81 -20.93 -8.17
N VAL A 149 -13.91 -22.26 -8.07
CA VAL A 149 -14.78 -23.10 -8.89
C VAL A 149 -16.00 -23.45 -8.04
N PRO A 150 -17.16 -22.80 -8.25
CA PRO A 150 -18.37 -23.11 -7.50
C PRO A 150 -18.83 -24.57 -7.75
N LYS A 151 -19.54 -25.12 -6.79
CA LYS A 151 -20.17 -26.45 -6.98
C LYS A 151 -21.05 -26.44 -8.24
N SER A 152 -20.98 -27.50 -9.03
CA SER A 152 -21.75 -27.68 -10.25
C SER A 152 -21.59 -26.55 -11.29
N ALA A 153 -20.50 -25.75 -11.20
CA ALA A 153 -20.23 -24.68 -12.15
C ALA A 153 -19.99 -25.25 -13.55
N THR A 154 -20.51 -24.55 -14.56
CA THR A 154 -20.31 -24.84 -15.98
C THR A 154 -19.44 -23.80 -16.66
N SER A 155 -19.18 -22.68 -15.99
CA SER A 155 -18.34 -21.59 -16.48
C SER A 155 -17.68 -20.83 -15.31
N ILE A 156 -16.64 -20.05 -15.62
CA ILE A 156 -15.97 -19.16 -14.68
C ILE A 156 -16.26 -17.72 -15.09
N ILE A 157 -16.58 -16.88 -14.11
CA ILE A 157 -16.80 -15.44 -14.30
C ILE A 157 -15.71 -14.62 -13.59
N ALA A 158 -15.60 -13.35 -13.89
CA ALA A 158 -14.52 -12.48 -13.38
C ALA A 158 -14.46 -12.45 -11.84
N SER A 159 -15.61 -12.45 -11.14
CA SER A 159 -15.65 -12.46 -9.67
C SER A 159 -15.14 -13.75 -9.04
N ASN A 160 -14.96 -14.82 -9.82
CA ASN A 160 -14.36 -16.07 -9.35
C ASN A 160 -12.83 -16.03 -9.35
N ILE A 161 -12.22 -15.02 -9.96
CA ILE A 161 -10.77 -14.95 -10.17
C ILE A 161 -10.18 -13.89 -9.25
N ALA A 162 -9.33 -14.30 -8.31
CA ALA A 162 -8.56 -13.43 -7.46
C ALA A 162 -7.11 -13.34 -7.99
N ASP A 163 -6.69 -12.14 -8.37
CA ASP A 163 -5.31 -11.87 -8.81
C ASP A 163 -4.36 -11.98 -7.61
N ILE A 164 -3.38 -12.88 -7.69
CA ILE A 164 -2.35 -13.08 -6.67
C ILE A 164 -0.93 -12.91 -7.21
N ARG A 165 -0.80 -12.29 -8.39
CA ARG A 165 0.51 -12.06 -8.99
C ARG A 165 1.38 -11.19 -8.11
N ASN A 166 2.61 -11.63 -7.85
CA ASN A 166 3.63 -10.74 -7.32
C ASN A 166 4.10 -9.81 -8.44
N LYS A 167 3.71 -8.54 -8.42
CA LYS A 167 4.05 -7.57 -9.46
C LYS A 167 5.36 -6.89 -9.16
N PHE A 168 6.19 -6.77 -10.19
CA PHE A 168 7.40 -5.96 -10.12
C PHE A 168 7.06 -4.47 -10.26
N LEU A 169 7.75 -3.64 -9.52
CA LEU A 169 7.69 -2.17 -9.63
C LEU A 169 8.07 -1.69 -11.05
N PRO A 170 7.54 -0.57 -11.53
CA PRO A 170 6.86 0.43 -10.72
C PRO A 170 5.40 0.09 -10.44
N ILE A 171 5.05 0.03 -9.16
CA ILE A 171 3.65 0.04 -8.72
C ILE A 171 3.13 1.45 -8.97
N ASN A 172 2.14 1.62 -9.81
CA ASN A 172 1.46 2.90 -9.96
C ASN A 172 0.32 3.03 -8.93
N GLY A 173 -0.24 4.22 -8.78
CA GLY A 173 -1.27 4.47 -7.77
C GLY A 173 -2.51 3.58 -7.88
N SER A 174 -2.82 3.04 -9.08
CA SER A 174 -3.94 2.12 -9.30
C SER A 174 -3.66 0.68 -8.83
N ASP A 175 -2.39 0.32 -8.64
CA ASP A 175 -1.99 -1.00 -8.14
C ASP A 175 -2.05 -1.07 -6.61
N ILE A 176 -2.18 0.08 -5.94
CA ILE A 176 -2.31 0.19 -4.50
C ILE A 176 -3.79 0.23 -4.16
N ALA A 177 -4.31 -0.83 -3.57
CA ALA A 177 -5.69 -0.85 -3.10
C ALA A 177 -5.91 0.23 -2.03
N ASN A 178 -7.09 0.88 -2.05
CA ASN A 178 -7.47 1.84 -1.02
C ASN A 178 -7.32 1.22 0.37
N ALA A 179 -6.68 1.96 1.29
CA ALA A 179 -6.38 1.52 2.65
C ALA A 179 -5.39 0.33 2.78
N SER A 180 -4.73 -0.10 1.69
CA SER A 180 -3.68 -1.14 1.77
C SER A 180 -2.39 -0.63 2.40
N ILE A 181 -2.14 0.69 2.33
CA ILE A 181 -1.03 1.35 3.02
C ILE A 181 -1.59 1.94 4.31
N ASN A 182 -1.23 1.35 5.42
CA ASN A 182 -1.61 1.83 6.75
C ASN A 182 -0.39 2.45 7.47
N THR A 183 -0.61 2.97 8.67
CA THR A 183 0.43 3.62 9.47
C THR A 183 1.63 2.72 9.82
N ASN A 184 1.48 1.40 9.70
CA ASN A 184 2.59 0.45 9.93
C ASN A 184 3.54 0.36 8.73
N HIS A 185 3.10 0.77 7.55
CA HIS A 185 3.89 0.75 6.30
C HIS A 185 4.51 2.11 5.97
N ILE A 186 4.09 3.17 6.67
CA ILE A 186 4.61 4.52 6.48
C ILE A 186 5.32 4.91 7.76
N ASP A 187 6.61 5.22 7.65
CA ASP A 187 7.32 5.87 8.75
C ASP A 187 6.80 7.30 8.89
N LEU A 188 5.76 7.47 9.71
CA LEU A 188 5.14 8.77 9.97
C LEU A 188 6.09 9.74 10.70
N ASP A 189 7.16 9.23 11.31
CA ASP A 189 8.16 10.07 11.97
C ASP A 189 8.99 10.87 10.93
N ASN A 190 9.07 10.38 9.69
CA ASN A 190 9.73 11.05 8.56
C ASN A 190 8.77 11.74 7.59
N PHE A 191 7.47 11.58 7.77
CA PHE A 191 6.48 12.20 6.90
C PHE A 191 6.07 13.56 7.45
N ASN A 192 6.42 14.63 6.74
CA ASN A 192 6.06 16.01 7.10
C ASN A 192 4.57 16.27 6.78
N TYR A 193 3.67 15.48 7.39
CA TYR A 193 2.24 15.54 7.15
C TYR A 193 1.58 16.50 8.14
N VAL A 194 1.18 17.67 7.63
CA VAL A 194 0.44 18.65 8.43
C VAL A 194 -1.00 18.19 8.59
N LYS A 195 -1.33 17.57 9.72
CA LYS A 195 -2.67 17.11 10.03
C LYS A 195 -3.35 18.06 11.02
N TYR A 196 -4.49 18.59 10.62
CA TYR A 196 -5.35 19.41 11.47
C TYR A 196 -6.59 18.61 11.88
N SER A 197 -6.84 18.45 13.17
CA SER A 197 -7.96 17.69 13.70
C SER A 197 -8.44 18.29 15.02
N ASN A 198 -9.72 18.17 15.32
CA ASN A 198 -10.28 18.54 16.61
C ASN A 198 -9.97 17.50 17.72
N THR A 199 -9.41 16.36 17.35
CA THR A 199 -8.86 15.36 18.27
C THR A 199 -7.34 15.39 18.25
N SER A 200 -6.72 14.96 19.36
CA SER A 200 -5.25 14.80 19.45
C SER A 200 -4.73 13.90 18.35
N THR A 201 -3.87 14.40 17.50
CA THR A 201 -3.24 13.65 16.42
C THR A 201 -1.74 13.70 16.57
N LEU A 202 -1.08 12.55 16.50
CA LEU A 202 0.39 12.48 16.47
C LEU A 202 0.90 13.17 15.19
N VAL A 203 1.83 14.11 15.36
CA VAL A 203 2.40 14.91 14.26
C VAL A 203 3.91 14.85 14.18
N GLY A 204 4.58 14.24 15.16
CA GLY A 204 6.02 14.08 15.14
C GLY A 204 6.62 13.75 16.50
N LYS A 205 7.93 14.02 16.64
CA LYS A 205 8.68 13.91 17.89
C LYS A 205 9.34 15.24 18.24
N TRP A 206 9.42 15.53 19.55
CA TRP A 206 10.18 16.65 20.08
C TRP A 206 11.67 16.32 20.11
N ILE A 207 12.50 17.33 20.34
CA ILE A 207 13.98 17.19 20.38
C ILE A 207 14.49 16.18 21.39
N ASP A 208 13.70 15.87 22.41
CA ASP A 208 14.00 14.88 23.45
C ASP A 208 13.43 13.48 23.16
N GLY A 209 12.83 13.28 21.98
CA GLY A 209 12.25 12.02 21.52
C GLY A 209 10.78 11.79 21.94
N ARG A 210 10.17 12.65 22.77
CA ARG A 210 8.76 12.53 23.14
C ARG A 210 7.85 12.77 21.95
N LYS A 211 6.71 12.08 21.92
CA LYS A 211 5.69 12.23 20.88
C LYS A 211 5.04 13.60 20.96
N VAL A 212 4.98 14.30 19.82
CA VAL A 212 4.27 15.58 19.68
C VAL A 212 2.89 15.32 19.09
N TYR A 213 1.89 15.79 19.79
CA TYR A 213 0.50 15.76 19.34
C TYR A 213 0.06 17.15 18.92
N ARG A 214 -0.82 17.22 17.94
CA ARG A 214 -1.50 18.47 17.52
C ARG A 214 -2.99 18.31 17.72
N ARG A 215 -3.62 19.38 18.22
CA ARG A 215 -5.06 19.49 18.30
C ARG A 215 -5.50 20.89 17.84
N VAL A 216 -6.58 20.94 17.08
CA VAL A 216 -7.21 22.20 16.68
C VAL A 216 -8.54 22.31 17.42
N ILE A 217 -8.75 23.42 18.10
CA ILE A 217 -10.00 23.73 18.80
C ILE A 217 -10.62 24.89 18.04
N THR A 218 -11.85 24.75 17.62
CA THR A 218 -12.59 25.75 16.87
C THR A 218 -13.88 26.11 17.56
N GLY A 219 -14.34 27.33 17.35
CA GLY A 219 -15.64 27.76 17.84
C GLY A 219 -16.21 28.92 17.04
N THR A 220 -17.49 29.16 17.24
CA THR A 220 -18.24 30.27 16.68
C THR A 220 -18.78 31.14 17.81
N GLY A 221 -18.98 32.43 17.52
CA GLY A 221 -19.42 33.39 18.55
C GLY A 221 -18.29 33.84 19.44
N ASN A 222 -18.64 34.38 20.62
CA ASN A 222 -17.65 34.91 21.54
C ASN A 222 -16.67 33.85 22.00
N VAL A 223 -15.38 34.22 22.06
CA VAL A 223 -14.35 33.34 22.58
C VAL A 223 -14.56 33.11 24.08
N PRO A 224 -14.68 31.87 24.54
CA PRO A 224 -14.79 31.60 25.98
C PRO A 224 -13.53 32.04 26.74
N ALA A 225 -13.68 32.56 27.94
CA ALA A 225 -12.53 32.89 28.82
C ALA A 225 -11.75 31.64 29.27
N SER A 226 -12.35 30.47 29.16
CA SER A 226 -11.78 29.19 29.55
C SER A 226 -12.19 28.11 28.54
N ILE A 227 -11.22 27.43 27.97
CA ILE A 227 -11.42 26.35 26.99
C ILE A 227 -10.85 25.06 27.55
N PRO A 228 -11.66 24.01 27.69
CA PRO A 228 -11.17 22.71 28.18
C PRO A 228 -10.09 22.13 27.27
N PHE A 229 -9.03 21.65 27.90
CA PHE A 229 -7.93 21.00 27.21
C PHE A 229 -7.57 19.67 27.89
N GLU A 230 -6.74 18.86 27.25
CA GLU A 230 -6.28 17.60 27.83
C GLU A 230 -4.98 17.82 28.65
N LYS A 231 -4.63 16.83 29.46
CA LYS A 231 -3.37 16.86 30.21
C LYS A 231 -2.19 16.84 29.22
N PHE A 232 -1.20 17.67 29.48
CA PHE A 232 0.03 17.77 28.71
C PHE A 232 1.23 17.90 29.65
N THR A 233 2.42 17.57 29.13
CA THR A 233 3.69 17.73 29.85
C THR A 233 4.51 18.89 29.32
N THR A 234 4.33 19.25 28.07
CA THR A 234 5.04 20.38 27.43
C THR A 234 4.20 20.94 26.30
N ILE A 235 4.05 22.25 26.23
CA ILE A 235 3.55 22.95 25.03
C ILE A 235 4.73 23.23 24.12
N VAL A 236 4.67 22.70 22.92
CA VAL A 236 5.69 22.88 21.88
C VAL A 236 5.39 24.14 21.07
N LYS A 237 4.13 24.33 20.68
CA LYS A 237 3.65 25.46 19.91
C LYS A 237 2.17 25.71 20.20
N ALA A 238 1.79 26.97 20.23
CA ALA A 238 0.37 27.33 20.25
C ALA A 238 0.14 28.58 19.41
N GLU A 239 -0.96 28.55 18.65
CA GLU A 239 -1.41 29.67 17.82
C GLU A 239 -2.90 29.81 17.99
N MET A 240 -3.33 31.03 18.27
CA MET A 240 -4.75 31.37 18.32
C MET A 240 -5.06 32.43 17.26
N MET A 241 -6.14 32.23 16.54
CA MET A 241 -6.65 33.18 15.55
C MET A 241 -8.13 33.45 15.79
N VAL A 242 -8.52 34.69 15.64
CA VAL A 242 -9.91 35.12 15.77
C VAL A 242 -10.31 35.93 14.53
N LYS A 243 -11.59 35.84 14.14
CA LYS A 243 -12.19 36.61 13.07
C LYS A 243 -13.36 37.41 13.64
N ASN A 244 -13.30 38.73 13.55
CA ASN A 244 -14.33 39.60 14.10
C ASN A 244 -15.52 39.80 13.14
N GLN A 245 -16.65 40.21 13.69
CA GLN A 245 -17.83 40.63 12.95
C GLN A 245 -17.68 42.09 12.48
N GLY A 246 -17.94 42.39 11.21
CA GLY A 246 -17.97 43.76 10.70
C GLY A 246 -17.29 43.94 9.34
N ALA A 247 -17.33 45.15 8.82
CA ALA A 247 -16.68 45.55 7.58
C ALA A 247 -15.16 45.43 7.74
N GLY A 248 -14.49 44.69 6.85
CA GLY A 248 -13.07 44.40 6.95
C GLY A 248 -12.71 43.14 7.77
N GLN A 249 -13.53 42.11 7.70
CA GLN A 249 -13.38 40.83 8.42
C GLN A 249 -11.98 40.18 8.25
N ALA A 250 -11.02 40.63 9.03
CA ALA A 250 -9.67 40.08 9.03
C ALA A 250 -9.51 39.00 10.12
N TRP A 251 -8.74 37.95 9.83
CA TRP A 251 -8.22 37.07 10.84
C TRP A 251 -7.10 37.75 11.61
N ARG A 252 -7.09 37.59 12.92
CA ARG A 252 -6.08 38.17 13.81
C ARG A 252 -5.44 37.08 14.62
N MET A 253 -4.10 37.07 14.63
CA MET A 253 -3.32 36.16 15.47
C MET A 253 -3.24 36.72 16.90
N ILE A 254 -3.37 35.86 17.88
CA ILE A 254 -3.24 36.12 19.30
C ILE A 254 -2.00 35.33 19.82
N PRO A 255 -1.11 35.88 20.63
CA PRO A 255 -1.17 37.16 21.32
C PRO A 255 -0.89 38.34 20.38
N TRP A 256 -1.67 39.38 20.55
CA TRP A 256 -1.50 40.66 19.85
C TRP A 256 -1.45 41.78 20.87
N LEU A 257 -0.30 42.43 20.98
CA LEU A 257 -0.11 43.62 21.84
C LEU A 257 -0.19 44.83 20.93
N PHE A 258 -1.27 45.57 21.07
CA PHE A 258 -1.37 46.89 20.49
C PHE A 258 -0.98 47.92 21.56
N ASN A 259 0.10 48.62 21.33
CA ASN A 259 0.58 49.68 22.22
C ASN A 259 -0.14 50.99 21.91
N GLY A 260 -1.37 51.10 22.34
CA GLY A 260 -2.22 52.29 22.18
C GLY A 260 -3.16 52.41 23.36
N ASN A 261 -3.71 53.63 23.59
CA ASN A 261 -4.65 53.90 24.66
C ASN A 261 -6.01 53.20 24.53
N ASP A 262 -6.16 52.31 23.54
CA ASP A 262 -7.38 51.56 23.30
C ASP A 262 -7.27 50.13 23.85
N LEU A 263 -7.66 50.00 25.12
CA LEU A 263 -7.67 48.70 25.85
C LEU A 263 -8.66 47.67 25.28
N ASN A 264 -9.37 47.98 24.19
CA ASN A 264 -10.32 47.06 23.58
C ASN A 264 -9.66 46.06 22.60
N TRP A 265 -8.39 46.29 22.25
CA TRP A 265 -7.68 45.56 21.19
C TRP A 265 -6.47 44.79 21.71
N TYR A 266 -6.56 44.17 22.86
CA TYR A 266 -5.51 43.27 23.37
C TYR A 266 -5.98 41.82 23.41
N GLY A 267 -5.06 40.88 23.36
CA GLY A 267 -5.39 39.47 23.50
C GLY A 267 -4.21 38.65 23.90
N GLY A 268 -4.46 37.64 24.71
CA GLY A 268 -3.50 36.65 25.12
C GLY A 268 -4.20 35.36 25.56
N TYR A 269 -3.43 34.31 25.59
CA TYR A 269 -3.87 33.03 26.14
C TYR A 269 -2.72 32.40 26.92
N TYR A 270 -3.05 31.54 27.88
CA TYR A 270 -2.10 30.77 28.64
C TYR A 270 -2.70 29.43 29.05
N PHE A 271 -1.84 28.47 29.32
CA PHE A 271 -2.23 27.11 29.67
C PHE A 271 -2.20 26.93 31.20
N LEU A 272 -3.30 26.40 31.73
CA LEU A 272 -3.42 25.99 33.12
C LEU A 272 -3.31 24.47 33.17
N GLU A 273 -2.12 23.96 33.50
CA GLU A 273 -1.83 22.54 33.50
C GLU A 273 -2.71 21.78 34.52
N ASP A 274 -2.84 22.29 35.73
CA ASP A 274 -3.61 21.66 36.81
C ASP A 274 -5.09 21.56 36.49
N ASN A 275 -5.64 22.54 35.77
CA ASN A 275 -7.05 22.62 35.41
C ASN A 275 -7.35 22.06 34.02
N ARG A 276 -6.34 21.61 33.28
CA ARG A 276 -6.50 21.14 31.90
C ARG A 276 -7.28 22.15 31.05
N THR A 277 -6.87 23.40 31.08
CA THR A 277 -7.63 24.50 30.50
C THR A 277 -6.70 25.47 29.77
N ILE A 278 -7.17 25.98 28.65
CA ILE A 278 -6.59 27.16 28.01
C ILE A 278 -7.39 28.36 28.51
N ALA A 279 -6.76 29.23 29.28
CA ALA A 279 -7.36 30.48 29.69
C ALA A 279 -7.11 31.54 28.60
N VAL A 280 -8.14 32.28 28.25
CA VAL A 280 -8.10 33.30 27.19
C VAL A 280 -8.51 34.64 27.78
N GLN A 281 -7.69 35.65 27.54
CA GLN A 281 -7.97 37.03 27.94
C GLN A 281 -7.98 37.91 26.70
N LEU A 282 -9.12 38.46 26.36
CA LEU A 282 -9.33 39.29 25.17
C LEU A 282 -10.02 40.61 25.55
N GLY A 283 -9.64 41.67 24.88
CA GLY A 283 -10.33 42.93 24.97
C GLY A 283 -11.76 42.86 24.39
N ASN A 284 -12.62 43.78 24.77
CA ASN A 284 -14.04 43.74 24.46
C ASN A 284 -14.36 43.59 22.97
N GLU A 285 -13.57 44.19 22.09
CA GLU A 285 -13.81 44.12 20.63
C GLU A 285 -13.34 42.81 20.02
N ILE A 286 -12.22 42.22 20.53
CA ILE A 286 -11.73 40.95 20.07
C ILE A 286 -12.58 39.79 20.61
N SER A 287 -13.15 39.91 21.79
CA SER A 287 -14.02 38.87 22.36
C SER A 287 -15.32 38.67 21.58
N LYS A 288 -15.75 39.63 20.80
CA LYS A 288 -16.92 39.55 19.87
C LYS A 288 -16.59 38.84 18.56
N ALA A 289 -15.73 37.83 18.59
CA ALA A 289 -15.35 37.07 17.42
C ALA A 289 -16.53 36.27 16.85
N VAL A 290 -16.58 36.15 15.52
CA VAL A 290 -17.57 35.31 14.83
C VAL A 290 -17.06 33.88 14.72
N TYR A 291 -15.76 33.76 14.48
CA TYR A 291 -15.02 32.49 14.38
C TYR A 291 -13.70 32.61 15.12
N TRP A 292 -13.30 31.53 15.78
CA TRP A 292 -11.98 31.44 16.38
C TRP A 292 -11.46 30.01 16.29
N HIS A 293 -10.14 29.86 16.28
CA HIS A 293 -9.48 28.59 16.43
C HIS A 293 -8.16 28.70 17.17
N ILE A 294 -7.78 27.62 17.83
CA ILE A 294 -6.51 27.46 18.53
C ILE A 294 -5.87 26.19 18.00
N ILE A 295 -4.64 26.31 17.54
CA ILE A 295 -3.80 25.18 17.16
C ILE A 295 -2.78 24.99 18.28
N VAL A 296 -2.74 23.81 18.88
CA VAL A 296 -1.80 23.48 19.96
C VAL A 296 -1.00 22.24 19.56
N GLU A 297 0.32 22.34 19.67
CA GLU A 297 1.25 21.22 19.60
C GLU A 297 1.84 21.01 21.01
N TYR A 298 1.82 19.77 21.48
CA TYR A 298 2.17 19.45 22.85
C TYR A 298 2.62 18.01 22.99
N CYS A 299 3.39 17.75 24.06
CA CYS A 299 3.70 16.39 24.51
C CYS A 299 2.75 15.99 25.63
N LYS A 300 2.39 14.71 25.67
CA LYS A 300 1.67 14.08 26.78
C LYS A 300 2.33 12.74 27.12
N ASP A 301 2.13 12.28 28.34
CA ASP A 301 2.62 10.98 28.82
C ASP A 301 1.94 9.82 28.09
#